data_e55b129f2c9e0961eb2bcefe2e914edd
#
_entry.id   e55b129f2c9e0961eb2bcefe2e914edd
#
_cell.length_a   1.000
_cell.length_b   1.000
_cell.length_c   1.000
_cell.angle_alpha   90.00
_cell.angle_beta   90.00
_cell.angle_gamma   90.00
#
_symmetry.space_group_name_H-M   'P 1'
#
loop_
_entity.id
_entity.type
_entity.pdbx_description
1 polymer ?
#
loop_
_entity_poly.entity_id
_entity_poly.type
_entity_poly.pdbx_seq_one_letter_code
_entity_poly.pdbx_strand_id
1 'polypeptide(L)'
;MTSPFPLRIRARAPRARPAPPRLPRLAAGLRALGAAALVAEGALHLQQYVAIFHTVQWIGPLFVLNAAGCAVAALALLFRRTVRLGALAGVAISVAALAGLAKSYDGGLFGWFEFGLRPPIEIAIAAEAVAALALASLLLLHARPRRPRTAMTWVGGGAAQRRA
;
A
#
# COMPACT_ATOMS: atom_id res chain seq x y z
N MET A 1 27.19 -67.43 17.37
CA MET A 1 25.82 -67.00 16.98
C MET A 1 25.72 -65.49 17.28
N THR A 2 25.96 -64.68 16.26
CA THR A 2 25.95 -63.19 16.33
C THR A 2 24.68 -62.69 15.73
N SER A 3 23.79 -62.09 16.56
CA SER A 3 22.53 -61.48 16.12
C SER A 3 22.83 -60.09 15.52
N PRO A 4 22.43 -59.78 14.28
CA PRO A 4 22.62 -58.44 13.73
C PRO A 4 21.46 -57.54 14.22
N PHE A 5 21.83 -56.49 14.96
CA PHE A 5 20.90 -55.40 15.33
C PHE A 5 20.45 -54.66 14.06
N PRO A 6 19.16 -54.52 13.74
CA PRO A 6 18.70 -53.72 12.63
C PRO A 6 18.77 -52.23 12.99
N LEU A 7 19.65 -51.48 12.31
CA LEU A 7 19.67 -50.04 12.34
C LEU A 7 18.37 -49.47 11.77
N ARG A 8 17.44 -49.09 12.66
CA ARG A 8 16.24 -48.34 12.26
C ARG A 8 16.65 -46.89 11.88
N ILE A 9 16.86 -46.69 10.61
CA ILE A 9 16.96 -45.34 10.06
C ILE A 9 15.56 -44.67 10.19
N ARG A 10 15.38 -43.84 11.22
CA ARG A 10 14.17 -43.01 11.31
C ARG A 10 14.20 -42.01 10.17
N ALA A 11 13.43 -42.23 9.12
CA ALA A 11 13.16 -41.25 8.09
C ALA A 11 12.60 -39.97 8.75
N ARG A 12 13.38 -38.92 8.70
CA ARG A 12 12.98 -37.61 9.24
C ARG A 12 11.85 -37.07 8.38
N ALA A 13 10.63 -37.05 8.90
CA ALA A 13 9.46 -36.50 8.21
C ALA A 13 9.78 -35.08 7.66
N PRO A 14 9.36 -34.78 6.42
CA PRO A 14 9.57 -33.46 5.85
C PRO A 14 8.96 -32.41 6.78
N ARG A 15 9.77 -31.49 7.31
CA ARG A 15 9.26 -30.37 8.11
C ARG A 15 8.38 -29.52 7.21
N ALA A 16 7.07 -29.46 7.48
CA ALA A 16 6.16 -28.54 6.83
C ALA A 16 6.76 -27.13 6.87
N ARG A 17 6.90 -26.50 5.70
CA ARG A 17 7.38 -25.10 5.62
C ARG A 17 6.39 -24.23 6.39
N PRO A 18 6.84 -23.42 7.37
CA PRO A 18 5.96 -22.52 8.09
C PRO A 18 5.27 -21.59 7.08
N ALA A 19 3.96 -21.40 7.22
CA ALA A 19 3.21 -20.48 6.39
C ALA A 19 3.86 -19.08 6.49
N PRO A 20 4.06 -18.37 5.35
CA PRO A 20 4.68 -17.04 5.38
C PRO A 20 3.84 -16.10 6.27
N PRO A 21 4.48 -15.24 7.05
CA PRO A 21 3.79 -14.36 7.97
C PRO A 21 2.73 -13.51 7.25
N ARG A 22 1.54 -13.36 7.82
CA ARG A 22 0.37 -12.68 7.21
C ARG A 22 0.65 -11.21 6.85
N LEU A 23 1.47 -10.51 7.63
CA LEU A 23 1.80 -9.09 7.44
C LEU A 23 2.42 -8.74 6.07
N PRO A 24 3.39 -9.49 5.51
CA PRO A 24 3.93 -9.20 4.18
C PRO A 24 2.89 -9.38 3.06
N ARG A 25 1.96 -10.33 3.20
CA ARG A 25 0.87 -10.52 2.21
C ARG A 25 -0.11 -9.36 2.25
N LEU A 26 -0.49 -8.90 3.44
CA LEU A 26 -1.36 -7.73 3.62
C LEU A 26 -0.72 -6.47 3.03
N ALA A 27 0.55 -6.21 3.32
CA ALA A 27 1.26 -5.06 2.76
C ALA A 27 1.35 -5.13 1.22
N ALA A 28 1.57 -6.32 0.65
CA ALA A 28 1.55 -6.52 -0.80
C ALA A 28 0.16 -6.27 -1.39
N GLY A 29 -0.91 -6.76 -0.74
CA GLY A 29 -2.29 -6.52 -1.15
C GLY A 29 -2.67 -5.03 -1.13
N LEU A 30 -2.37 -4.33 -0.03
CA LEU A 30 -2.62 -2.89 0.10
C LEU A 30 -1.84 -2.08 -0.95
N ARG A 31 -0.60 -2.46 -1.22
CA ARG A 31 0.22 -1.84 -2.27
C ARG A 31 -0.39 -2.04 -3.65
N ALA A 32 -0.83 -3.25 -3.99
CA ALA A 32 -1.46 -3.55 -5.26
C ALA A 32 -2.79 -2.83 -5.42
N LEU A 33 -3.63 -2.83 -4.38
CA LEU A 33 -4.91 -2.13 -4.36
C LEU A 33 -4.73 -0.62 -4.52
N GLY A 34 -3.79 -0.02 -3.76
CA GLY A 34 -3.50 1.40 -3.87
C GLY A 34 -2.95 1.79 -5.24
N ALA A 35 -2.07 0.97 -5.84
CA ALA A 35 -1.57 1.22 -7.19
C ALA A 35 -2.70 1.13 -8.24
N ALA A 36 -3.56 0.13 -8.17
CA ALA A 36 -4.70 -0.02 -9.09
C ALA A 36 -5.69 1.14 -8.94
N ALA A 37 -5.98 1.57 -7.70
CA ALA A 37 -6.86 2.70 -7.45
C ALA A 37 -6.28 4.02 -7.97
N LEU A 38 -4.97 4.28 -7.81
CA LEU A 38 -4.30 5.44 -8.42
C LEU A 38 -4.36 5.42 -9.95
N VAL A 39 -4.19 4.26 -10.57
CA VAL A 39 -4.33 4.14 -12.03
C VAL A 39 -5.76 4.45 -12.46
N ALA A 40 -6.76 3.96 -11.75
CA ALA A 40 -8.16 4.26 -12.03
C ALA A 40 -8.47 5.76 -11.83
N GLU A 41 -8.02 6.35 -10.72
CA GLU A 41 -8.13 7.79 -10.43
C GLU A 41 -7.52 8.63 -11.55
N GLY A 42 -6.27 8.35 -11.92
CA GLY A 42 -5.57 9.09 -12.97
C GLY A 42 -6.25 8.96 -14.35
N ALA A 43 -6.74 7.76 -14.69
CA ALA A 43 -7.46 7.52 -15.92
C ALA A 43 -8.79 8.30 -15.96
N LEU A 44 -9.53 8.34 -14.85
CA LEU A 44 -10.77 9.12 -14.75
C LEU A 44 -10.51 10.62 -14.87
N HIS A 45 -9.47 11.14 -14.23
CA HIS A 45 -9.10 12.54 -14.37
C HIS A 45 -8.70 12.89 -15.80
N LEU A 46 -7.93 12.04 -16.48
CA LEU A 46 -7.56 12.24 -17.88
C LEU A 46 -8.78 12.17 -18.79
N GLN A 47 -9.69 11.22 -18.58
CA GLN A 47 -10.94 11.11 -19.31
C GLN A 47 -11.80 12.37 -19.15
N GLN A 48 -11.96 12.87 -17.94
CA GLN A 48 -12.73 14.07 -17.64
C GLN A 48 -12.07 15.32 -18.23
N TYR A 49 -10.73 15.40 -18.19
CA TYR A 49 -9.99 16.46 -18.89
C TYR A 49 -10.35 16.51 -20.37
N VAL A 50 -10.23 15.37 -21.05
CA VAL A 50 -10.51 15.30 -22.52
C VAL A 50 -11.98 15.60 -22.83
N ALA A 51 -12.90 15.10 -22.00
CA ALA A 51 -14.34 15.23 -22.26
C ALA A 51 -14.88 16.64 -21.99
N ILE A 52 -14.40 17.32 -20.94
CA ILE A 52 -15.05 18.54 -20.42
C ILE A 52 -14.04 19.63 -20.06
N PHE A 53 -13.00 19.30 -19.26
CA PHE A 53 -12.22 20.29 -18.55
C PHE A 53 -11.04 20.88 -19.33
N HIS A 54 -10.73 20.39 -20.54
CA HIS A 54 -9.62 20.91 -21.36
C HIS A 54 -9.76 22.40 -21.70
N THR A 55 -10.98 22.93 -21.71
CA THR A 55 -11.25 24.35 -21.99
C THR A 55 -11.43 25.19 -20.71
N VAL A 56 -11.48 24.55 -19.52
CA VAL A 56 -11.71 25.24 -18.25
C VAL A 56 -10.38 25.67 -17.66
N GLN A 57 -10.18 26.99 -17.63
CA GLN A 57 -8.97 27.60 -17.07
C GLN A 57 -8.74 27.13 -15.63
N TRP A 58 -7.48 26.84 -15.27
CA TRP A 58 -7.02 26.32 -13.98
C TRP A 58 -7.47 24.88 -13.66
N ILE A 59 -8.73 24.51 -13.93
CA ILE A 59 -9.25 23.18 -13.64
C ILE A 59 -8.62 22.13 -14.57
N GLY A 60 -8.57 22.40 -15.89
CA GLY A 60 -7.98 21.49 -16.85
C GLY A 60 -6.53 21.09 -16.50
N PRO A 61 -5.61 22.04 -16.27
CA PRO A 61 -4.27 21.72 -15.80
C PRO A 61 -4.21 20.90 -14.52
N LEU A 62 -5.12 21.12 -13.54
CA LEU A 62 -5.19 20.33 -12.32
C LEU A 62 -5.55 18.87 -12.60
N PHE A 63 -6.45 18.60 -13.53
CA PHE A 63 -6.81 17.24 -13.94
C PHE A 63 -5.64 16.50 -14.57
N VAL A 64 -4.87 17.18 -15.44
CA VAL A 64 -3.65 16.61 -16.04
C VAL A 64 -2.58 16.37 -14.98
N LEU A 65 -2.40 17.31 -14.05
CA LEU A 65 -1.43 17.18 -12.96
C LEU A 65 -1.79 16.00 -12.03
N ASN A 66 -3.08 15.84 -11.70
CA ASN A 66 -3.57 14.70 -10.93
C ASN A 66 -3.24 13.39 -11.66
N ALA A 67 -3.62 13.27 -12.93
CA ALA A 67 -3.37 12.07 -13.72
C ALA A 67 -1.88 11.72 -13.81
N ALA A 68 -1.03 12.70 -14.07
CA ALA A 68 0.43 12.52 -14.11
C ALA A 68 1.00 12.13 -12.73
N GLY A 69 0.53 12.78 -11.67
CA GLY A 69 0.91 12.48 -10.30
C GLY A 69 0.52 11.05 -9.88
N CYS A 70 -0.69 10.62 -10.21
CA CYS A 70 -1.17 9.26 -9.99
C CYS A 70 -0.28 8.24 -10.71
N ALA A 71 0.08 8.48 -11.97
CA ALA A 71 0.97 7.60 -12.73
C ALA A 71 2.35 7.48 -12.08
N VAL A 72 2.96 8.61 -11.69
CA VAL A 72 4.26 8.63 -11.01
C VAL A 72 4.19 7.93 -9.65
N ALA A 73 3.15 8.19 -8.86
CA ALA A 73 2.96 7.55 -7.57
C ALA A 73 2.75 6.03 -7.72
N ALA A 74 1.94 5.59 -8.67
CA ALA A 74 1.72 4.18 -8.98
C ALA A 74 3.02 3.48 -9.41
N LEU A 75 3.82 4.11 -10.28
CA LEU A 75 5.14 3.61 -10.65
C LEU A 75 6.09 3.52 -9.46
N ALA A 76 6.12 4.53 -8.60
CA ALA A 76 6.94 4.52 -7.39
C ALA A 76 6.57 3.38 -6.43
N LEU A 77 5.31 2.98 -6.40
CA LEU A 77 4.85 1.82 -5.64
C LEU A 77 5.43 0.50 -6.16
N LEU A 78 5.88 0.38 -7.41
CA LEU A 78 6.46 -0.86 -7.95
C LEU A 78 7.85 -1.17 -7.37
N PHE A 79 8.57 -0.18 -6.87
CA PHE A 79 9.93 -0.36 -6.38
C PHE A 79 10.01 -0.30 -4.86
N ARG A 80 10.76 -1.23 -4.25
CA ARG A 80 10.90 -1.31 -2.78
C ARG A 80 11.53 -0.07 -2.15
N ARG A 81 12.38 0.64 -2.90
CA ARG A 81 13.08 1.84 -2.41
C ARG A 81 12.17 3.07 -2.36
N THR A 82 11.22 3.17 -3.27
CA THR A 82 10.33 4.34 -3.43
C THR A 82 8.90 4.11 -2.94
N VAL A 83 8.57 2.89 -2.47
CA VAL A 83 7.21 2.52 -2.06
C VAL A 83 6.61 3.49 -1.01
N ARG A 84 7.41 3.98 -0.06
CA ARG A 84 6.93 4.94 0.95
C ARG A 84 6.64 6.30 0.34
N LEU A 85 7.50 6.78 -0.55
CA LEU A 85 7.30 8.05 -1.26
C LEU A 85 6.08 7.96 -2.18
N GLY A 86 5.94 6.85 -2.94
CA GLY A 86 4.77 6.60 -3.77
C GLY A 86 3.48 6.55 -2.96
N ALA A 87 3.50 5.91 -1.79
CA ALA A 87 2.33 5.86 -0.91
C ALA A 87 1.98 7.23 -0.33
N LEU A 88 2.96 8.02 0.12
CA LEU A 88 2.74 9.40 0.62
C LEU A 88 2.19 10.30 -0.49
N ALA A 89 2.80 10.26 -1.67
CA ALA A 89 2.33 11.04 -2.82
C ALA A 89 0.91 10.63 -3.22
N GLY A 90 0.62 9.33 -3.29
CA GLY A 90 -0.71 8.84 -3.61
C GLY A 90 -1.77 9.30 -2.62
N VAL A 91 -1.51 9.19 -1.31
CA VAL A 91 -2.43 9.73 -0.28
C VAL A 91 -2.66 11.22 -0.47
N ALA A 92 -1.58 12.00 -0.68
CA ALA A 92 -1.68 13.46 -0.84
C ALA A 92 -2.50 13.85 -2.08
N ILE A 93 -2.29 13.16 -3.21
CA ILE A 93 -3.00 13.41 -4.46
C ILE A 93 -4.49 13.10 -4.29
N SER A 94 -4.84 11.89 -3.81
CA SER A 94 -6.23 11.49 -3.64
C SER A 94 -6.99 12.36 -2.63
N VAL A 95 -6.34 12.73 -1.51
CA VAL A 95 -6.94 13.65 -0.53
C VAL A 95 -7.12 15.05 -1.11
N ALA A 96 -6.16 15.55 -1.89
CA ALA A 96 -6.27 16.85 -2.55
C ALA A 96 -7.39 16.86 -3.60
N ALA A 97 -7.58 15.78 -4.36
CA ALA A 97 -8.66 15.65 -5.32
C ALA A 97 -10.03 15.65 -4.63
N LEU A 98 -10.21 14.86 -3.56
CA LEU A 98 -11.43 14.87 -2.75
C LEU A 98 -11.73 16.24 -2.14
N ALA A 99 -10.70 16.92 -1.63
CA ALA A 99 -10.84 18.27 -1.08
C ALA A 99 -11.21 19.30 -2.16
N GLY A 100 -10.60 19.20 -3.34
CA GLY A 100 -10.94 20.03 -4.49
C GLY A 100 -12.36 19.84 -4.94
N LEU A 101 -12.82 18.59 -5.01
CA LEU A 101 -14.22 18.26 -5.33
C LEU A 101 -15.17 18.82 -4.27
N ALA A 102 -14.91 18.60 -2.99
CA ALA A 102 -15.71 19.14 -1.90
C ALA A 102 -15.80 20.68 -1.99
N LYS A 103 -14.66 21.33 -2.28
CA LYS A 103 -14.61 22.78 -2.45
C LYS A 103 -15.44 23.26 -3.65
N SER A 104 -15.49 22.48 -4.74
CA SER A 104 -16.30 22.82 -5.92
C SER A 104 -17.80 22.82 -5.63
N TYR A 105 -18.26 22.03 -4.67
CA TYR A 105 -19.65 22.04 -4.21
C TYR A 105 -19.96 23.17 -3.20
N ASP A 106 -18.99 23.50 -2.33
CA ASP A 106 -19.22 24.40 -1.19
C ASP A 106 -19.02 25.90 -1.53
N GLY A 107 -18.40 26.27 -2.59
CA GLY A 107 -18.15 27.68 -2.86
C GLY A 107 -17.39 27.90 -4.17
N GLY A 108 -17.27 26.85 -4.91
CA GLY A 108 -16.53 26.86 -6.17
C GLY A 108 -15.02 26.72 -6.01
N LEU A 109 -14.40 26.11 -6.98
CA LEU A 109 -12.95 25.95 -7.11
C LEU A 109 -12.50 26.73 -8.35
N PHE A 110 -11.74 27.80 -8.18
CA PHE A 110 -11.30 28.68 -9.27
C PHE A 110 -12.44 29.16 -10.20
N GLY A 111 -13.62 29.44 -9.62
CA GLY A 111 -14.80 29.85 -10.36
C GLY A 111 -15.60 28.71 -10.97
N TRP A 112 -15.17 27.48 -10.82
CA TRP A 112 -15.94 26.30 -11.20
C TRP A 112 -16.81 25.82 -10.05
N PHE A 113 -18.10 25.58 -10.34
CA PHE A 113 -19.05 25.01 -9.40
C PHE A 113 -19.55 23.67 -9.93
N GLU A 114 -19.51 22.65 -9.09
CA GLU A 114 -20.08 21.34 -9.42
C GLU A 114 -21.51 21.24 -8.90
N PHE A 115 -22.38 20.63 -9.71
CA PHE A 115 -23.80 20.47 -9.39
C PHE A 115 -24.23 19.02 -9.57
N GLY A 116 -24.66 18.40 -8.46
CA GLY A 116 -25.15 17.03 -8.47
C GLY A 116 -24.05 15.96 -8.64
N LEU A 117 -24.34 14.78 -8.16
CA LEU A 117 -23.48 13.62 -8.33
C LEU A 117 -23.80 12.97 -9.68
N ARG A 118 -22.78 12.80 -10.50
CA ARG A 118 -22.82 12.10 -11.77
C ARG A 118 -21.99 10.84 -11.70
N PRO A 119 -22.29 9.75 -12.43
CA PRO A 119 -21.54 8.51 -12.34
C PRO A 119 -20.00 8.64 -12.44
N PRO A 120 -19.42 9.49 -13.29
CA PRO A 120 -17.97 9.67 -13.30
C PRO A 120 -17.41 10.24 -11.99
N ILE A 121 -18.17 11.13 -11.32
CA ILE A 121 -17.78 11.74 -10.04
C ILE A 121 -17.85 10.69 -8.92
N GLU A 122 -18.91 9.89 -8.89
CA GLU A 122 -19.07 8.83 -7.90
C GLU A 122 -17.94 7.80 -7.99
N ILE A 123 -17.57 7.42 -9.23
CA ILE A 123 -16.47 6.49 -9.46
C ILE A 123 -15.12 7.11 -9.07
N ALA A 124 -14.92 8.41 -9.33
CA ALA A 124 -13.72 9.13 -8.93
C ALA A 124 -13.59 9.17 -7.40
N ILE A 125 -14.66 9.57 -6.69
CA ILE A 125 -14.69 9.55 -5.21
C ILE A 125 -14.34 8.17 -4.67
N ALA A 126 -14.91 7.11 -5.24
CA ALA A 126 -14.61 5.75 -4.81
C ALA A 126 -13.14 5.38 -5.03
N ALA A 127 -12.58 5.69 -6.20
CA ALA A 127 -11.17 5.41 -6.53
C ALA A 127 -10.23 6.19 -5.60
N GLU A 128 -10.45 7.48 -5.40
CA GLU A 128 -9.68 8.36 -4.52
C GLU A 128 -9.73 7.89 -3.07
N ALA A 129 -10.93 7.56 -2.55
CA ALA A 129 -11.09 7.04 -1.19
C ALA A 129 -10.36 5.70 -1.00
N VAL A 130 -10.49 4.78 -1.96
CA VAL A 130 -9.80 3.48 -1.91
C VAL A 130 -8.29 3.68 -1.96
N ALA A 131 -7.77 4.56 -2.84
CA ALA A 131 -6.35 4.86 -2.94
C ALA A 131 -5.83 5.44 -1.61
N ALA A 132 -6.49 6.48 -1.08
CA ALA A 132 -6.10 7.12 0.17
C ALA A 132 -6.07 6.13 1.34
N LEU A 133 -7.14 5.34 1.52
CA LEU A 133 -7.25 4.38 2.63
C LEU A 133 -6.25 3.23 2.52
N ALA A 134 -6.09 2.64 1.32
CA ALA A 134 -5.14 1.55 1.11
C ALA A 134 -3.71 2.00 1.34
N LEU A 135 -3.32 3.16 0.81
CA LEU A 135 -1.96 3.69 0.92
C LEU A 135 -1.65 4.22 2.32
N ALA A 136 -2.61 4.87 3.00
CA ALA A 136 -2.46 5.25 4.40
C ALA A 136 -2.28 4.01 5.29
N SER A 137 -3.08 2.96 5.07
CA SER A 137 -2.94 1.68 5.78
C SER A 137 -1.57 1.04 5.54
N LEU A 138 -1.07 1.10 4.32
CA LEU A 138 0.27 0.62 3.97
C LEU A 138 1.36 1.39 4.73
N LEU A 139 1.25 2.71 4.81
CA LEU A 139 2.19 3.57 5.55
C LEU A 139 2.17 3.24 7.04
N LEU A 140 0.99 3.06 7.64
CA LEU A 140 0.85 2.68 9.05
C LEU A 140 1.48 1.32 9.33
N LEU A 141 1.34 0.34 8.43
CA LEU A 141 2.02 -0.96 8.56
C LEU A 141 3.55 -0.82 8.52
N HIS A 142 4.08 0.09 7.71
CA HIS A 142 5.51 0.35 7.63
C HIS A 142 6.06 1.18 8.80
N ALA A 143 5.23 1.96 9.47
CA ALA A 143 5.60 2.75 10.64
C ALA A 143 5.66 1.94 11.94
N ARG A 144 5.07 0.73 11.97
CA ARG A 144 5.10 -0.11 13.17
C ARG A 144 6.53 -0.48 13.54
N PRO A 145 6.98 -0.18 14.77
CA PRO A 145 8.32 -0.55 15.22
C PRO A 145 8.46 -2.08 15.15
N ARG A 146 9.53 -2.54 14.51
CA ARG A 146 9.91 -3.96 14.58
C ARG A 146 10.22 -4.24 16.05
N ARG A 147 9.38 -5.01 16.73
CA ARG A 147 9.70 -5.50 18.08
C ARG A 147 11.09 -6.12 18.01
N PRO A 148 12.05 -5.65 18.83
CA PRO A 148 13.34 -6.28 18.90
C PRO A 148 13.09 -7.76 19.20
N ARG A 149 13.66 -8.65 18.38
CA ARG A 149 13.73 -10.06 18.74
C ARG A 149 14.58 -10.07 20.00
N THR A 150 13.93 -10.21 21.16
CA THR A 150 14.64 -10.52 22.39
C THR A 150 15.53 -11.69 22.06
N ALA A 151 16.83 -11.41 21.94
CA ALA A 151 17.84 -12.45 21.88
C ALA A 151 17.65 -13.22 23.19
N MET A 152 17.11 -14.43 23.08
CA MET A 152 17.03 -15.35 24.20
C MET A 152 18.49 -15.67 24.52
N THR A 153 19.06 -14.85 25.42
CA THR A 153 20.39 -15.10 26.00
C THR A 153 20.25 -16.43 26.73
N TRP A 154 20.75 -17.46 26.09
CA TRP A 154 21.04 -18.71 26.76
C TRP A 154 22.04 -18.38 27.87
N VAL A 155 21.56 -18.20 29.09
CA VAL A 155 22.40 -18.27 30.27
C VAL A 155 22.78 -19.74 30.39
N GLY A 156 23.89 -20.08 29.77
CA GLY A 156 24.54 -21.38 29.93
C GLY A 156 24.88 -21.55 31.39
N GLY A 157 24.08 -22.32 32.11
CA GLY A 157 24.40 -22.81 33.42
C GLY A 157 25.63 -23.71 33.36
N GLY A 158 26.81 -23.11 33.40
CA GLY A 158 28.08 -23.81 33.66
C GLY A 158 28.13 -24.19 35.09
N ALA A 159 27.49 -25.29 35.48
CA ALA A 159 27.78 -25.97 36.73
C ALA A 159 29.17 -26.62 36.60
N ALA A 160 30.19 -25.90 37.02
CA ALA A 160 31.50 -26.44 37.24
C ALA A 160 31.43 -27.50 38.34
N GLN A 161 31.46 -28.76 37.93
CA GLN A 161 31.58 -29.88 38.81
C GLN A 161 33.07 -30.01 39.14
N ARG A 162 33.54 -29.30 40.19
CA ARG A 162 34.81 -29.57 40.87
C ARG A 162 34.62 -30.74 41.78
N ARG A 163 35.20 -31.87 41.42
CA ARG A 163 35.53 -32.95 42.39
C ARG A 163 37.01 -32.89 42.72
N ALA A 164 37.31 -32.77 44.01
CA ALA A 164 38.60 -33.05 44.62
C ALA A 164 38.80 -34.55 44.70
#